data_34cefb58c572a95186c679008fe49d6d
#
_entry.id   34cefb58c572a95186c679008fe49d6d
#
_cell.length_a   1.000
_cell.length_b   1.000
_cell.length_c   1.000
_cell.angle_alpha   90.00
_cell.angle_beta   90.00
_cell.angle_gamma   90.00
#
_symmetry.space_group_name_H-M   'P 1'
#
loop_
_entity.id
_entity.type
_entity.pdbx_description
1 polymer ?
#
loop_
_entity_poly.entity_id
_entity_poly.type
_entity_poly.pdbx_seq_one_letter_code
_entity_poly.pdbx_strand_id
1 'polypeptide(L)'
;MRRHLASIVLAAIFVGIPGKLLAMPAINPDNISKLGSETIAKSSLKPTAASIKQRAPSSTLRATIDLTRQRMTIVANGKRLYHWPISSGRRGYETPRGKFRPGWMAKRWHSRKYNMAPMPYSVFFNGGIVTHGTTAVSRLGRPASHGCIRLRTANARTFYNLVRRHGMKRTRIVVTGHARQGSRKVARRVNRRVRRSVRRPVRRNYRRSRRVVRHSAASYHRTPTYRPRRSNRLIYPGDRY
;
A
#
# COMPACT_ATOMS: atom_id res chain seq x y z
N MET A 1 -31.70 -31.99 16.95
CA MET A 1 -31.99 -32.03 18.38
C MET A 1 -31.13 -30.98 19.09
N ARG A 2 -31.83 -30.14 19.89
CA ARG A 2 -31.37 -29.18 20.92
C ARG A 2 -30.38 -28.06 20.54
N ARG A 3 -30.99 -26.89 20.39
CA ARG A 3 -30.44 -25.53 20.45
C ARG A 3 -30.02 -25.21 21.89
N HIS A 4 -28.87 -24.57 22.09
CA HIS A 4 -28.59 -23.81 23.32
C HIS A 4 -28.27 -22.36 22.95
N LEU A 5 -29.23 -21.50 23.27
CA LEU A 5 -29.10 -20.06 23.36
C LEU A 5 -28.44 -19.73 24.70
N ALA A 6 -27.31 -19.03 24.71
CA ALA A 6 -26.70 -18.43 25.87
C ALA A 6 -26.96 -16.93 25.83
N SER A 7 -27.89 -16.47 26.66
CA SER A 7 -28.14 -15.06 26.98
C SER A 7 -27.02 -14.54 27.89
N ILE A 8 -26.31 -13.50 27.45
CA ILE A 8 -25.41 -12.74 28.30
C ILE A 8 -26.17 -11.49 28.78
N VAL A 9 -26.45 -11.46 30.09
CA VAL A 9 -27.02 -10.33 30.82
C VAL A 9 -25.90 -9.32 31.07
N LEU A 10 -26.05 -8.11 30.56
CA LEU A 10 -25.14 -6.99 30.80
C LEU A 10 -25.64 -6.20 32.02
N ALA A 11 -24.96 -6.33 33.15
CA ALA A 11 -25.22 -5.54 34.36
C ALA A 11 -24.59 -4.15 34.23
N ALA A 12 -25.39 -3.10 34.17
CA ALA A 12 -24.97 -1.72 34.22
C ALA A 12 -24.72 -1.32 35.69
N ILE A 13 -23.49 -0.98 36.02
CA ILE A 13 -23.13 -0.39 37.32
C ILE A 13 -23.30 1.12 37.23
N PHE A 14 -24.30 1.65 37.88
CA PHE A 14 -24.56 3.08 38.06
C PHE A 14 -23.73 3.57 39.26
N VAL A 15 -22.66 4.33 39.02
CA VAL A 15 -21.91 5.06 40.06
C VAL A 15 -22.53 6.45 40.18
N GLY A 16 -23.27 6.68 41.27
CA GLY A 16 -23.87 7.97 41.60
C GLY A 16 -22.81 8.95 42.13
N ILE A 17 -22.72 10.14 41.50
CA ILE A 17 -21.96 11.28 42.01
C ILE A 17 -22.93 12.24 42.70
N PRO A 18 -22.72 12.62 43.97
CA PRO A 18 -23.60 13.59 44.64
C PRO A 18 -23.30 15.01 44.16
N GLY A 19 -24.25 15.58 43.40
CA GLY A 19 -24.22 16.97 42.96
C GLY A 19 -24.49 17.94 44.14
N LYS A 20 -23.54 18.83 44.40
CA LYS A 20 -23.75 20.00 45.26
C LYS A 20 -24.68 20.98 44.55
N LEU A 21 -25.86 21.18 45.13
CA LEU A 21 -26.84 22.20 44.74
C LEU A 21 -26.30 23.56 45.24
N LEU A 22 -25.81 24.41 44.32
CA LEU A 22 -25.51 25.82 44.59
C LEU A 22 -26.80 26.63 44.44
N ALA A 23 -27.27 27.21 45.51
CA ALA A 23 -28.41 28.10 45.57
C ALA A 23 -28.13 29.39 44.77
N MET A 24 -29.01 29.73 43.84
CA MET A 24 -29.00 31.03 43.14
C MET A 24 -29.62 32.09 44.03
N PRO A 25 -29.04 33.30 44.12
CA PRO A 25 -29.69 34.40 44.84
C PRO A 25 -30.89 34.94 44.05
N ALA A 26 -31.99 35.18 44.78
CA ALA A 26 -33.21 35.76 44.24
C ALA A 26 -32.99 37.20 43.77
N ILE A 27 -33.43 37.48 42.55
CA ILE A 27 -33.43 38.85 41.97
C ILE A 27 -34.63 39.58 42.53
N ASN A 28 -34.37 40.71 43.21
CA ASN A 28 -35.38 41.56 43.82
C ASN A 28 -35.93 42.52 42.72
N PRO A 29 -37.25 42.58 42.48
CA PRO A 29 -37.82 43.35 41.35
C PRO A 29 -37.92 44.87 41.57
N ASP A 30 -37.48 45.40 42.70
CA ASP A 30 -37.77 46.80 43.07
C ASP A 30 -36.66 47.81 42.70
N ASN A 31 -35.70 47.49 41.83
CA ASN A 31 -34.58 48.40 41.56
C ASN A 31 -34.50 48.88 40.11
N ILE A 32 -35.68 49.08 39.47
CA ILE A 32 -35.75 49.55 38.04
C ILE A 32 -36.30 50.97 37.93
N SER A 33 -36.04 51.85 38.85
CA SER A 33 -36.58 53.21 38.65
C SER A 33 -35.68 54.34 39.15
N LYS A 34 -34.39 54.27 38.91
CA LYS A 34 -33.53 55.49 39.04
C LYS A 34 -32.20 55.27 38.33
N LEU A 35 -32.14 55.48 37.02
CA LEU A 35 -30.92 56.03 36.40
C LEU A 35 -31.31 56.97 35.25
N GLY A 36 -30.88 58.16 35.47
CA GLY A 36 -31.19 59.32 34.68
C GLY A 36 -30.64 59.27 33.24
N SER A 37 -31.30 60.05 32.45
CA SER A 37 -30.92 60.49 31.15
C SER A 37 -29.56 61.17 31.15
N GLU A 38 -28.50 60.45 30.78
CA GLU A 38 -27.22 61.06 30.36
C GLU A 38 -27.01 60.88 28.88
N THR A 39 -26.80 61.97 28.24
CA THR A 39 -26.50 62.25 26.84
C THR A 39 -25.38 61.37 26.34
N ILE A 40 -25.66 60.34 25.54
CA ILE A 40 -24.67 59.52 24.87
C ILE A 40 -24.25 60.26 23.58
N ALA A 41 -23.09 60.87 23.63
CA ALA A 41 -22.37 61.37 22.47
C ALA A 41 -22.21 60.24 21.45
N LYS A 42 -22.65 60.49 20.20
CA LYS A 42 -22.49 59.60 19.05
C LYS A 42 -20.99 59.40 18.75
N SER A 43 -20.36 58.44 19.41
CA SER A 43 -19.08 57.89 18.96
C SER A 43 -19.37 56.90 17.82
N SER A 44 -19.15 57.42 16.60
CA SER A 44 -19.19 56.63 15.36
C SER A 44 -18.01 55.64 15.35
N LEU A 45 -18.15 54.53 16.05
CA LEU A 45 -17.29 53.37 15.87
C LEU A 45 -17.77 52.65 14.58
N LYS A 46 -17.10 53.01 13.46
CA LYS A 46 -17.14 52.15 12.26
C LYS A 46 -16.73 50.73 12.70
N PRO A 47 -17.57 49.72 12.50
CA PRO A 47 -17.09 48.34 12.66
C PRO A 47 -16.09 48.11 11.53
N THR A 48 -14.80 48.14 11.85
CA THR A 48 -13.78 47.53 11.01
C THR A 48 -14.06 46.05 11.01
N ALA A 49 -14.98 45.62 10.16
CA ALA A 49 -15.17 44.25 9.80
C ALA A 49 -13.95 43.79 8.99
N ALA A 50 -12.82 43.63 9.70
CA ALA A 50 -11.76 42.75 9.25
C ALA A 50 -12.38 41.35 9.22
N SER A 51 -13.11 41.10 8.12
CA SER A 51 -13.56 39.78 7.75
C SER A 51 -12.30 38.89 7.67
N ILE A 52 -11.94 38.30 8.80
CA ILE A 52 -11.04 37.16 8.82
C ILE A 52 -11.79 36.11 8.02
N LYS A 53 -11.59 36.14 6.70
CA LYS A 53 -12.00 35.09 5.79
C LYS A 53 -11.28 33.85 6.29
N GLN A 54 -11.86 33.14 7.25
CA GLN A 54 -11.40 31.83 7.70
C GLN A 54 -11.37 30.96 6.44
N ARG A 55 -10.18 30.96 5.82
CA ARG A 55 -9.88 30.13 4.68
C ARG A 55 -10.06 28.69 5.18
N ALA A 56 -11.23 28.12 4.94
CA ALA A 56 -11.51 26.71 5.23
C ALA A 56 -10.27 25.91 4.86
N PRO A 57 -9.72 25.07 5.75
CA PRO A 57 -8.47 24.38 5.49
C PRO A 57 -8.63 23.63 4.19
N SER A 58 -7.94 24.11 3.15
CA SER A 58 -8.01 23.53 1.83
C SER A 58 -7.57 22.07 1.98
N SER A 59 -8.53 21.13 1.89
CA SER A 59 -8.27 19.70 2.09
C SER A 59 -7.16 19.26 1.11
N THR A 60 -5.93 19.18 1.61
CA THR A 60 -4.78 18.84 0.80
C THR A 60 -4.49 17.35 0.93
N LEU A 61 -4.44 16.67 -0.20
CA LEU A 61 -3.98 15.30 -0.28
C LEU A 61 -2.48 15.28 -0.59
N ARG A 62 -1.69 14.63 0.25
CA ARG A 62 -0.26 14.43 0.02
C ARG A 62 0.04 12.94 -0.08
N ALA A 63 0.67 12.54 -1.16
CA ALA A 63 1.23 11.21 -1.36
C ALA A 63 2.75 11.29 -1.32
N THR A 64 3.40 10.74 -0.30
CA THR A 64 4.86 10.67 -0.20
C THR A 64 5.32 9.27 -0.60
N ILE A 65 6.17 9.20 -1.63
CA ILE A 65 6.72 7.96 -2.20
C ILE A 65 8.19 7.88 -1.80
N ASP A 66 8.52 6.95 -0.91
CA ASP A 66 9.88 6.66 -0.47
C ASP A 66 10.46 5.52 -1.30
N LEU A 67 11.35 5.85 -2.23
CA LEU A 67 12.00 4.89 -3.12
C LEU A 67 12.99 4.00 -2.36
N THR A 68 13.56 4.46 -1.25
CA THR A 68 14.53 3.70 -0.47
C THR A 68 13.85 2.56 0.29
N ARG A 69 12.69 2.87 0.89
CA ARG A 69 11.89 1.90 1.65
C ARG A 69 10.85 1.18 0.79
N GLN A 70 10.68 1.60 -0.48
CA GLN A 70 9.65 1.09 -1.39
C GLN A 70 8.25 1.17 -0.76
N ARG A 71 7.92 2.35 -0.21
CA ARG A 71 6.67 2.62 0.49
C ARG A 71 6.03 3.92 0.00
N MET A 72 4.71 3.95 0.02
CA MET A 72 3.90 5.13 -0.26
C MET A 72 3.03 5.46 0.94
N THR A 73 3.15 6.68 1.44
CA THR A 73 2.35 7.20 2.57
C THR A 73 1.36 8.22 2.05
N ILE A 74 0.10 8.08 2.42
CA ILE A 74 -0.98 9.01 2.09
C ILE A 74 -1.39 9.79 3.33
N VAL A 75 -1.37 11.11 3.21
CA VAL A 75 -1.81 12.06 4.24
C VAL A 75 -2.91 12.94 3.64
N ALA A 76 -4.04 13.03 4.30
CA ALA A 76 -5.10 13.97 3.94
C ALA A 76 -5.46 14.81 5.16
N ASN A 77 -5.54 16.14 4.98
CA ASN A 77 -5.84 17.09 6.04
C ASN A 77 -4.92 16.94 7.28
N GLY A 78 -3.63 16.70 7.07
CA GLY A 78 -2.65 16.47 8.14
C GLY A 78 -2.68 15.08 8.76
N LYS A 79 -3.73 14.28 8.56
CA LYS A 79 -3.85 12.93 9.11
C LYS A 79 -3.30 11.87 8.13
N ARG A 80 -2.42 10.97 8.62
CA ARG A 80 -1.94 9.82 7.84
C ARG A 80 -3.05 8.79 7.72
N LEU A 81 -3.48 8.51 6.48
CA LEU A 81 -4.55 7.57 6.18
C LEU A 81 -4.02 6.18 5.84
N TYR A 82 -2.94 6.12 5.04
CA TYR A 82 -2.44 4.85 4.50
C TYR A 82 -0.92 4.82 4.40
N HIS A 83 -0.39 3.59 4.45
CA HIS A 83 1.02 3.30 4.26
C HIS A 83 1.16 1.96 3.52
N TRP A 84 1.50 2.01 2.23
CA TRP A 84 1.47 0.85 1.35
C TRP A 84 2.83 0.49 0.77
N PRO A 85 3.11 -0.81 0.55
CA PRO A 85 4.24 -1.23 -0.26
C PRO A 85 4.01 -0.85 -1.73
N ILE A 86 5.09 -0.43 -2.39
CA ILE A 86 5.11 -0.09 -3.80
C ILE A 86 6.19 -0.88 -4.54
N SER A 87 6.20 -0.79 -5.88
CA SER A 87 7.34 -1.16 -6.70
C SER A 87 7.65 -0.02 -7.65
N SER A 88 8.84 0.57 -7.50
CA SER A 88 9.33 1.67 -8.33
C SER A 88 10.19 1.18 -9.50
N GLY A 89 10.73 2.11 -10.28
CA GLY A 89 11.63 1.85 -11.38
C GLY A 89 12.88 1.06 -10.97
N ARG A 90 13.23 0.05 -11.80
CA ARG A 90 14.49 -0.69 -11.69
C ARG A 90 15.65 0.11 -12.27
N ARG A 91 16.87 -0.38 -12.11
CA ARG A 91 18.09 0.21 -12.68
C ARG A 91 17.96 0.44 -14.19
N GLY A 92 18.33 1.64 -14.64
CA GLY A 92 18.17 2.10 -16.01
C GLY A 92 16.76 2.60 -16.35
N TYR A 93 15.83 2.53 -15.39
CA TYR A 93 14.44 3.02 -15.50
C TYR A 93 14.01 3.64 -14.18
N GLU A 94 14.87 4.46 -13.60
CA GLU A 94 14.65 5.04 -12.28
C GLU A 94 13.42 5.94 -12.29
N THR A 95 12.64 5.88 -11.19
CA THR A 95 11.54 6.81 -10.98
C THR A 95 12.11 8.18 -10.65
N PRO A 96 11.74 9.25 -11.37
CA PRO A 96 12.23 10.60 -11.11
C PRO A 96 11.78 11.08 -9.73
N ARG A 97 12.70 11.71 -9.01
CA ARG A 97 12.45 12.33 -7.70
C ARG A 97 11.96 13.76 -7.88
N GLY A 98 11.25 14.25 -6.89
CA GLY A 98 10.77 15.61 -6.90
C GLY A 98 9.37 15.79 -6.31
N LYS A 99 8.83 16.96 -6.52
CA LYS A 99 7.47 17.34 -6.10
C LYS A 99 6.62 17.50 -7.37
N PHE A 100 5.56 16.75 -7.45
CA PHE A 100 4.69 16.69 -8.63
C PHE A 100 3.22 16.94 -8.23
N ARG A 101 2.41 17.19 -9.25
CA ARG A 101 0.94 17.18 -9.15
C ARG A 101 0.38 16.19 -10.18
N PRO A 102 -0.76 15.56 -9.92
CA PRO A 102 -1.46 14.80 -10.94
C PRO A 102 -1.80 15.71 -12.13
N GLY A 103 -1.46 15.27 -13.35
CA GLY A 103 -1.83 15.95 -14.59
C GLY A 103 -3.15 15.43 -15.15
N TRP A 104 -3.31 14.08 -15.16
CA TRP A 104 -4.54 13.44 -15.58
C TRP A 104 -4.68 12.04 -14.98
N MET A 105 -5.84 11.40 -15.16
CA MET A 105 -6.20 10.14 -14.52
C MET A 105 -7.01 9.25 -15.46
N ALA A 106 -6.78 7.93 -15.37
CA ALA A 106 -7.56 6.94 -16.11
C ALA A 106 -7.92 5.74 -15.24
N LYS A 107 -9.20 5.35 -15.21
CA LYS A 107 -9.65 4.15 -14.46
C LYS A 107 -9.12 2.87 -15.11
N ARG A 108 -9.12 2.82 -16.44
CA ARG A 108 -8.51 1.76 -17.28
C ARG A 108 -7.52 2.40 -18.23
N TRP A 109 -6.31 1.90 -18.23
CA TRP A 109 -5.25 2.34 -19.12
C TRP A 109 -4.34 1.17 -19.46
N HIS A 110 -3.76 1.18 -20.66
CA HIS A 110 -2.80 0.20 -21.14
C HIS A 110 -1.57 0.92 -21.69
N SER A 111 -0.40 0.41 -21.36
CA SER A 111 0.85 1.00 -21.84
C SER A 111 1.16 0.56 -23.26
N ARG A 112 1.01 1.46 -24.24
CA ARG A 112 1.41 1.18 -25.64
C ARG A 112 2.90 0.82 -25.75
N LYS A 113 3.76 1.42 -24.92
CA LYS A 113 5.21 1.20 -24.90
C LYS A 113 5.60 -0.20 -24.39
N TYR A 114 4.77 -0.85 -23.60
CA TYR A 114 5.08 -2.11 -22.92
C TYR A 114 4.01 -3.16 -23.20
N ASN A 115 3.86 -3.51 -24.48
CA ASN A 115 2.98 -4.59 -24.93
C ASN A 115 1.57 -4.53 -24.31
N MET A 116 0.93 -3.38 -24.42
CA MET A 116 -0.43 -3.16 -23.90
C MET A 116 -0.63 -3.57 -22.43
N ALA A 117 0.45 -3.52 -21.61
CA ALA A 117 0.40 -3.91 -20.20
C ALA A 117 -0.70 -3.13 -19.46
N PRO A 118 -1.59 -3.81 -18.72
CA PRO A 118 -2.69 -3.16 -18.01
C PRO A 118 -2.18 -2.31 -16.84
N MET A 119 -2.68 -1.10 -16.74
CA MET A 119 -2.37 -0.13 -15.69
C MET A 119 -3.67 0.43 -15.09
N PRO A 120 -4.44 -0.37 -14.34
CA PRO A 120 -5.71 0.08 -13.77
C PRO A 120 -5.49 1.17 -12.71
N TYR A 121 -6.44 2.10 -12.62
CA TYR A 121 -6.45 3.21 -11.67
C TYR A 121 -5.19 4.08 -11.76
N SER A 122 -4.84 4.46 -12.98
CA SER A 122 -3.68 5.28 -13.29
C SER A 122 -3.86 6.74 -12.86
N VAL A 123 -2.86 7.29 -12.17
CA VAL A 123 -2.71 8.71 -11.86
C VAL A 123 -1.36 9.17 -12.41
N PHE A 124 -1.38 9.94 -13.48
CA PHE A 124 -0.20 10.47 -14.16
C PHE A 124 0.31 11.71 -13.46
N PHE A 125 1.61 11.81 -13.19
CA PHE A 125 2.17 12.93 -12.43
C PHE A 125 3.48 13.49 -13.00
N ASN A 126 4.15 12.78 -13.92
CA ASN A 126 5.36 13.28 -14.59
C ASN A 126 5.51 12.63 -15.96
N GLY A 127 5.09 13.32 -17.03
CA GLY A 127 5.10 12.77 -18.37
C GLY A 127 4.38 11.42 -18.43
N GLY A 128 5.08 10.36 -18.85
CA GLY A 128 4.58 9.00 -18.89
C GLY A 128 4.67 8.24 -17.56
N ILE A 129 5.15 8.86 -16.46
CA ILE A 129 5.26 8.23 -15.16
C ILE A 129 3.94 8.32 -14.39
N VAL A 130 3.50 7.20 -13.86
CA VAL A 130 2.16 7.04 -13.28
C VAL A 130 2.18 6.14 -12.04
N THR A 131 1.30 6.38 -11.10
CA THR A 131 0.93 5.38 -10.10
C THR A 131 -0.20 4.52 -10.64
N HIS A 132 -0.12 3.21 -10.56
CA HIS A 132 -1.16 2.30 -11.07
C HIS A 132 -1.23 0.98 -10.31
N GLY A 133 -2.32 0.25 -10.48
CA GLY A 133 -2.48 -1.10 -9.95
C GLY A 133 -1.67 -2.15 -10.72
N THR A 134 -1.26 -3.20 -10.02
CA THR A 134 -0.59 -4.35 -10.61
C THR A 134 -1.09 -5.66 -10.04
N THR A 135 -1.13 -6.70 -10.86
CA THR A 135 -1.35 -8.09 -10.44
C THR A 135 -0.06 -8.75 -9.93
N ALA A 136 1.12 -8.24 -10.33
CA ALA A 136 2.41 -8.75 -9.89
C ALA A 136 2.74 -8.33 -8.44
N VAL A 137 1.90 -8.73 -7.47
CA VAL A 137 1.96 -8.32 -6.05
C VAL A 137 3.26 -8.78 -5.38
N SER A 138 3.82 -9.93 -5.77
CA SER A 138 5.08 -10.46 -5.25
C SER A 138 6.30 -9.57 -5.55
N ARG A 139 6.16 -8.61 -6.47
CA ARG A 139 7.20 -7.64 -6.79
C ARG A 139 7.11 -6.33 -5.98
N LEU A 140 6.08 -6.13 -5.19
CA LEU A 140 5.97 -4.98 -4.29
C LEU A 140 7.04 -5.07 -3.19
N GLY A 141 7.51 -3.92 -2.73
CA GLY A 141 8.63 -3.80 -1.78
C GLY A 141 10.03 -3.76 -2.43
N ARG A 142 10.11 -3.89 -3.77
CA ARG A 142 11.38 -3.82 -4.51
C ARG A 142 11.25 -3.11 -5.86
N PRO A 143 12.33 -2.47 -6.36
CA PRO A 143 12.32 -1.86 -7.69
C PRO A 143 12.19 -2.92 -8.78
N ALA A 144 11.15 -2.84 -9.60
CA ALA A 144 10.91 -3.82 -10.67
C ALA A 144 10.14 -3.24 -11.88
N SER A 145 9.76 -1.95 -11.86
CA SER A 145 9.03 -1.31 -12.95
C SER A 145 9.97 -0.65 -13.97
N HIS A 146 9.39 -0.04 -14.99
CA HIS A 146 10.08 0.82 -15.96
C HIS A 146 9.89 2.33 -15.65
N GLY A 147 9.86 2.67 -14.36
CA GLY A 147 9.72 4.05 -13.89
C GLY A 147 8.41 4.33 -13.15
N CYS A 148 7.31 3.69 -13.52
CA CYS A 148 6.02 3.85 -12.86
C CYS A 148 6.02 3.30 -11.43
N ILE A 149 5.11 3.81 -10.61
CA ILE A 149 4.89 3.34 -9.23
C ILE A 149 3.75 2.33 -9.24
N ARG A 150 4.09 1.06 -9.00
CA ARG A 150 3.12 -0.02 -8.92
C ARG A 150 2.59 -0.16 -7.50
N LEU A 151 1.30 -0.34 -7.37
CA LEU A 151 0.56 -0.59 -6.13
C LEU A 151 -0.27 -1.87 -6.28
N ARG A 152 -0.67 -2.50 -5.17
CA ARG A 152 -1.76 -3.47 -5.22
C ARG A 152 -2.99 -2.80 -5.83
N THR A 153 -3.74 -3.46 -6.70
CA THR A 153 -4.86 -2.86 -7.45
C THR A 153 -5.90 -2.19 -6.53
N ALA A 154 -6.21 -2.79 -5.37
CA ALA A 154 -7.10 -2.19 -4.37
C ALA A 154 -6.56 -0.85 -3.84
N ASN A 155 -5.25 -0.78 -3.53
CA ASN A 155 -4.60 0.44 -3.04
C ASN A 155 -4.55 1.53 -4.12
N ALA A 156 -4.27 1.15 -5.38
CA ALA A 156 -4.32 2.07 -6.51
C ALA A 156 -5.72 2.65 -6.72
N ARG A 157 -6.78 1.81 -6.60
CA ARG A 157 -8.18 2.24 -6.62
C ARG A 157 -8.48 3.24 -5.51
N THR A 158 -8.04 2.96 -4.28
CA THR A 158 -8.21 3.87 -3.14
C THR A 158 -7.52 5.21 -3.39
N PHE A 159 -6.26 5.20 -3.83
CA PHE A 159 -5.52 6.43 -4.15
C PHE A 159 -6.18 7.23 -5.29
N TYR A 160 -6.57 6.55 -6.37
CA TYR A 160 -7.31 7.15 -7.48
C TYR A 160 -8.59 7.87 -7.00
N ASN A 161 -9.38 7.21 -6.15
CA ASN A 161 -10.61 7.78 -5.60
C ASN A 161 -10.33 8.97 -4.66
N LEU A 162 -9.23 8.92 -3.87
CA LEU A 162 -8.79 10.05 -3.05
C LEU A 162 -8.42 11.25 -3.91
N VAL A 163 -7.61 11.07 -4.96
CA VAL A 163 -7.24 12.15 -5.88
C VAL A 163 -8.48 12.73 -6.56
N ARG A 164 -9.44 11.89 -6.97
CA ARG A 164 -10.70 12.34 -7.56
C ARG A 164 -11.52 13.21 -6.59
N ARG A 165 -11.61 12.82 -5.31
CA ARG A 165 -12.37 13.55 -4.27
C ARG A 165 -11.71 14.87 -3.87
N HIS A 166 -10.40 14.86 -3.66
CA HIS A 166 -9.65 16.06 -3.24
C HIS A 166 -9.35 17.01 -4.41
N GLY A 167 -9.38 16.51 -5.64
CA GLY A 167 -9.01 17.21 -6.85
C GLY A 167 -7.50 17.18 -7.13
N MET A 168 -7.13 17.08 -8.40
CA MET A 168 -5.73 17.01 -8.85
C MET A 168 -4.91 18.24 -8.44
N LYS A 169 -5.48 19.44 -8.56
CA LYS A 169 -4.81 20.71 -8.19
C LYS A 169 -4.46 20.76 -6.69
N ARG A 170 -5.24 20.12 -5.82
CA ARG A 170 -5.03 20.06 -4.36
C ARG A 170 -4.27 18.80 -3.90
N THR A 171 -3.89 17.95 -4.85
CA THR A 171 -3.07 16.76 -4.58
C THR A 171 -1.60 17.04 -4.86
N ARG A 172 -0.72 16.66 -3.92
CA ARG A 172 0.74 16.71 -4.07
C ARG A 172 1.31 15.31 -4.02
N ILE A 173 2.19 14.99 -4.97
CA ILE A 173 2.96 13.74 -5.02
C ILE A 173 4.42 14.10 -4.80
N VAL A 174 5.04 13.55 -3.75
CA VAL A 174 6.43 13.81 -3.39
C VAL A 174 7.20 12.50 -3.50
N VAL A 175 8.17 12.45 -4.40
CA VAL A 175 9.03 11.27 -4.60
C VAL A 175 10.40 11.56 -4.00
N THR A 176 10.83 10.73 -3.03
CA THR A 176 12.06 10.88 -2.26
C THR A 176 12.89 9.60 -2.22
N GLY A 177 14.14 9.73 -1.81
CA GLY A 177 15.04 8.58 -1.65
C GLY A 177 15.59 8.04 -2.98
N HIS A 178 16.26 6.92 -2.90
CA HIS A 178 16.83 6.20 -4.05
C HIS A 178 16.43 4.73 -3.97
N ALA A 179 15.97 4.17 -5.09
CA ALA A 179 15.64 2.76 -5.16
C ALA A 179 16.92 1.91 -4.93
N ARG A 180 16.95 1.12 -3.86
CA ARG A 180 18.04 0.18 -3.62
C ARG A 180 18.00 -0.91 -4.68
N GLN A 181 18.89 -0.80 -5.64
CA GLN A 181 19.08 -1.82 -6.66
C GLN A 181 19.90 -2.93 -6.04
N GLY A 182 19.30 -4.10 -5.81
CA GLY A 182 20.05 -5.27 -5.35
C GLY A 182 21.27 -5.50 -6.25
N SER A 183 22.48 -5.48 -5.69
CA SER A 183 23.66 -5.70 -6.49
C SER A 183 23.60 -7.13 -7.01
N ARG A 184 23.71 -7.31 -8.33
CA ARG A 184 23.79 -8.64 -8.99
C ARG A 184 24.87 -9.53 -8.35
N LYS A 185 25.91 -8.91 -7.76
CA LYS A 185 27.03 -9.59 -7.12
C LYS A 185 26.62 -10.34 -5.86
N VAL A 186 25.71 -9.79 -5.02
CA VAL A 186 25.27 -10.44 -3.77
C VAL A 186 24.37 -11.64 -4.05
N ALA A 187 23.38 -11.50 -4.94
CA ALA A 187 22.49 -12.60 -5.31
C ALA A 187 23.28 -13.77 -5.96
N ARG A 188 24.28 -13.46 -6.81
CA ARG A 188 25.15 -14.49 -7.42
C ARG A 188 26.06 -15.20 -6.39
N ARG A 189 26.50 -14.48 -5.35
CA ARG A 189 27.34 -15.03 -4.27
C ARG A 189 26.54 -15.94 -3.34
N VAL A 190 25.33 -15.56 -2.97
CA VAL A 190 24.42 -16.39 -2.15
C VAL A 190 24.02 -17.64 -2.91
N ASN A 191 23.57 -17.55 -4.16
CA ASN A 191 23.22 -18.70 -4.98
C ASN A 191 24.44 -19.63 -5.23
N ARG A 192 25.66 -19.11 -5.35
CA ARG A 192 26.88 -19.92 -5.49
C ARG A 192 27.23 -20.67 -4.20
N ARG A 193 27.02 -20.05 -3.02
CA ARG A 193 27.18 -20.71 -1.71
C ARG A 193 26.15 -21.80 -1.50
N VAL A 194 24.87 -21.53 -1.74
CA VAL A 194 23.80 -22.52 -1.62
C VAL A 194 23.99 -23.67 -2.61
N ARG A 195 24.36 -23.42 -3.86
CA ARG A 195 24.67 -24.48 -4.84
C ARG A 195 25.92 -25.31 -4.46
N ARG A 196 26.92 -24.72 -3.78
CA ARG A 196 28.07 -25.45 -3.27
C ARG A 196 27.73 -26.31 -2.06
N SER A 197 26.89 -25.83 -1.13
CA SER A 197 26.45 -26.60 0.03
C SER A 197 25.59 -27.80 -0.33
N VAL A 198 24.68 -27.64 -1.29
CA VAL A 198 23.80 -28.73 -1.77
C VAL A 198 24.56 -29.76 -2.64
N ARG A 199 25.55 -29.33 -3.45
CA ARG A 199 26.30 -30.27 -4.31
C ARG A 199 27.38 -31.09 -3.56
N ARG A 200 27.89 -30.64 -2.41
CA ARG A 200 28.89 -31.37 -1.63
C ARG A 200 28.41 -32.72 -1.08
N PRO A 201 27.22 -32.83 -0.44
CA PRO A 201 26.76 -34.12 0.08
C PRO A 201 26.39 -35.11 -1.04
N VAL A 202 25.82 -34.66 -2.17
CA VAL A 202 25.45 -35.53 -3.28
C VAL A 202 26.67 -36.20 -3.93
N ARG A 203 27.78 -35.48 -4.12
CA ARG A 203 29.02 -36.06 -4.66
C ARG A 203 29.70 -37.04 -3.70
N ARG A 204 29.59 -36.80 -2.41
CA ARG A 204 30.18 -37.67 -1.39
C ARG A 204 29.40 -38.99 -1.29
N ASN A 205 28.07 -38.98 -1.36
CA ASN A 205 27.23 -40.13 -1.35
C ASN A 205 27.37 -40.93 -2.65
N TYR A 206 27.50 -40.29 -3.82
CA TYR A 206 27.67 -40.99 -5.10
C TYR A 206 29.04 -41.69 -5.20
N ARG A 207 30.10 -41.14 -4.62
CA ARG A 207 31.41 -41.80 -4.54
C ARG A 207 31.42 -42.97 -3.56
N ARG A 208 30.62 -42.91 -2.48
CA ARG A 208 30.49 -44.00 -1.50
C ARG A 208 29.66 -45.14 -2.06
N SER A 209 28.60 -44.90 -2.80
CA SER A 209 27.79 -45.94 -3.46
C SER A 209 28.57 -46.66 -4.57
N ARG A 210 29.40 -45.96 -5.36
CA ARG A 210 30.26 -46.63 -6.37
C ARG A 210 31.33 -47.54 -5.76
N ARG A 211 31.79 -47.26 -4.53
CA ARG A 211 32.75 -48.13 -3.86
C ARG A 211 32.08 -49.41 -3.30
N VAL A 212 30.84 -49.30 -2.85
CA VAL A 212 30.06 -50.45 -2.39
C VAL A 212 29.65 -51.36 -3.56
N VAL A 213 29.26 -50.83 -4.71
CA VAL A 213 28.88 -51.59 -5.89
C VAL A 213 30.04 -52.39 -6.52
N ARG A 214 31.31 -51.91 -6.36
CA ARG A 214 32.47 -52.68 -6.88
C ARG A 214 32.86 -53.94 -6.06
N HIS A 215 32.33 -54.08 -4.84
CA HIS A 215 32.60 -55.28 -4.01
C HIS A 215 31.51 -56.32 -4.07
N SER A 216 30.32 -56.02 -4.69
CA SER A 216 29.22 -56.97 -4.83
C SER A 216 28.99 -57.53 -6.25
N ALA A 217 29.85 -57.13 -7.20
CA ALA A 217 29.68 -57.52 -8.62
C ALA A 217 30.30 -58.90 -8.96
N ALA A 218 30.66 -59.72 -7.95
CA ALA A 218 31.30 -61.06 -8.19
C ALA A 218 30.34 -62.24 -8.14
N SER A 219 29.03 -62.00 -7.98
CA SER A 219 28.10 -63.15 -7.97
C SER A 219 26.68 -62.74 -8.35
N TYR A 220 26.36 -62.62 -9.63
CA TYR A 220 25.01 -62.85 -10.15
C TYR A 220 25.01 -62.76 -11.67
N HIS A 221 25.32 -63.87 -12.33
CA HIS A 221 24.83 -64.12 -13.69
C HIS A 221 23.39 -64.66 -13.59
N ARG A 222 22.42 -63.78 -13.87
CA ARG A 222 21.11 -64.13 -14.47
C ARG A 222 20.38 -62.86 -14.83
N THR A 223 20.24 -62.60 -16.10
CA THR A 223 19.44 -61.55 -16.70
C THR A 223 17.99 -61.99 -16.83
N PRO A 224 17.02 -61.17 -16.38
CA PRO A 224 15.69 -61.18 -16.97
C PRO A 224 15.59 -60.03 -17.98
N THR A 225 15.26 -60.36 -19.19
CA THR A 225 14.94 -59.42 -20.25
C THR A 225 13.69 -58.62 -19.92
N TYR A 226 13.85 -57.34 -19.59
CA TYR A 226 12.73 -56.41 -19.42
C TYR A 226 12.33 -55.84 -20.78
N ARG A 227 11.09 -56.14 -21.23
CA ARG A 227 10.45 -55.59 -22.42
C ARG A 227 9.64 -54.35 -22.01
N PRO A 228 9.97 -53.11 -22.47
CA PRO A 228 9.18 -51.94 -22.08
C PRO A 228 7.80 -51.97 -22.77
N ARG A 229 6.75 -51.81 -21.96
CA ARG A 229 5.39 -51.55 -22.42
C ARG A 229 5.32 -50.19 -23.09
N ARG A 230 4.83 -50.16 -24.32
CA ARG A 230 4.48 -48.90 -25.03
C ARG A 230 3.44 -48.13 -24.23
N SER A 231 3.75 -46.92 -23.79
CA SER A 231 2.78 -45.98 -23.25
C SER A 231 1.88 -45.44 -24.35
N ASN A 232 0.58 -45.62 -24.21
CA ASN A 232 -0.44 -45.00 -25.05
C ASN A 232 -0.39 -43.49 -24.86
N ARG A 233 -0.09 -42.79 -25.94
CA ARG A 233 -0.23 -41.34 -26.03
C ARG A 233 -1.73 -41.01 -26.06
N LEU A 234 -2.26 -40.40 -25.01
CA LEU A 234 -3.60 -39.80 -25.02
C LEU A 234 -3.56 -38.57 -25.92
N ILE A 235 -4.23 -38.67 -27.07
CA ILE A 235 -4.52 -37.58 -27.97
C ILE A 235 -5.75 -36.88 -27.42
N TYR A 236 -5.61 -35.58 -27.02
CA TYR A 236 -6.76 -34.74 -26.73
C TYR A 236 -7.25 -34.11 -28.04
N PRO A 237 -8.54 -34.25 -28.42
CA PRO A 237 -9.12 -33.55 -29.54
C PRO A 237 -9.59 -32.17 -29.06
N GLY A 238 -9.18 -31.10 -29.75
CA GLY A 238 -9.84 -29.81 -29.67
C GLY A 238 -8.94 -28.59 -29.49
N ASP A 239 -8.20 -28.22 -30.54
CA ASP A 239 -7.83 -26.83 -30.78
C ASP A 239 -7.97 -26.55 -32.29
N ARG A 240 -9.19 -26.19 -32.64
CA ARG A 240 -9.48 -25.34 -33.81
C ARG A 240 -10.32 -24.18 -33.31
N TYR A 241 -9.73 -23.00 -33.26
CA TYR A 241 -10.19 -21.66 -33.66
C TYR A 241 -9.19 -20.63 -33.15
#